data_06fe1dc78a44159d57ea577d5e5e20bf
#
_entry.id   06fe1dc78a44159d57ea577d5e5e20bf
#
_cell.length_a   1.000
_cell.length_b   1.000
_cell.length_c   1.000
_cell.angle_alpha   90.00
_cell.angle_beta   90.00
_cell.angle_gamma   90.00
#
_symmetry.space_group_name_H-M   'P 1'
#
loop_
_entity.id
_entity.type
_entity.pdbx_description
1 polymer ?
#
loop_
_entity_poly.entity_id
_entity_poly.type
_entity_poly.pdbx_seq_one_letter_code
_entity_poly.pdbx_strand_id
1 'polypeptide(L)'
;MSLPPGPMKVIHGFHKTKDEVLDDIKKLDLWPTVYVSERMDELPPHWHAVDNCGYVMEGSSYVIDENGEHIPLQAGDKLQIPAGAIHAEGKVTERMVYIVGISKPENLFDALLPLESPETSPLNAS
;
A
#
# COMPACT_ATOMS: atom_id res chain seq x y z
N MET A 1 4.01 -3.90 -15.99
CA MET A 1 5.22 -3.26 -15.43
C MET A 1 4.98 -2.94 -13.96
N SER A 2 5.84 -3.43 -13.09
CA SER A 2 5.70 -3.19 -11.66
C SER A 2 6.07 -1.75 -11.29
N LEU A 3 5.98 -1.42 -9.99
CA LEU A 3 6.33 -0.10 -9.51
C LEU A 3 7.82 0.16 -9.60
N PRO A 4 8.25 1.39 -9.91
CA PRO A 4 9.66 1.73 -9.84
C PRO A 4 10.15 1.65 -8.39
N PRO A 5 11.43 1.31 -8.16
CA PRO A 5 11.98 1.31 -6.80
C PRO A 5 11.91 2.71 -6.19
N GLY A 6 11.83 2.75 -4.88
CA GLY A 6 11.83 4.03 -4.18
C GLY A 6 10.95 4.00 -2.94
N PRO A 7 10.71 5.17 -2.32
CA PRO A 7 9.88 5.24 -1.13
C PRO A 7 8.40 5.08 -1.46
N MET A 8 7.61 4.81 -0.43
CA MET A 8 6.16 4.85 -0.52
C MET A 8 5.68 6.21 -1.00
N LYS A 9 4.63 6.22 -1.83
CA LYS A 9 4.01 7.46 -2.33
C LYS A 9 2.50 7.39 -2.22
N VAL A 10 1.89 8.52 -1.93
CA VAL A 10 0.43 8.66 -1.95
C VAL A 10 0.07 9.65 -3.06
N ILE A 11 -0.86 9.27 -3.91
CA ILE A 11 -1.38 10.13 -4.98
C ILE A 11 -2.85 10.41 -4.64
N HIS A 12 -3.12 11.60 -4.15
CA HIS A 12 -4.46 11.99 -3.74
C HIS A 12 -5.36 12.20 -4.94
N GLY A 13 -6.62 11.77 -4.80
CA GLY A 13 -7.62 11.98 -5.85
C GLY A 13 -7.31 11.28 -7.16
N PHE A 14 -6.61 10.16 -7.10
CA PHE A 14 -6.17 9.42 -8.28
C PHE A 14 -7.33 8.83 -9.08
N HIS A 15 -8.37 8.37 -8.40
CA HIS A 15 -9.48 7.69 -9.08
C HIS A 15 -10.83 8.11 -8.51
N LYS A 16 -11.85 7.97 -9.34
CA LYS A 16 -13.25 8.18 -8.95
C LYS A 16 -14.09 6.92 -9.13
N THR A 17 -13.65 5.99 -9.98
CA THR A 17 -14.39 4.80 -10.30
C THR A 17 -13.51 3.55 -10.15
N LYS A 18 -14.17 2.42 -9.93
CA LYS A 18 -13.49 1.12 -9.88
C LYS A 18 -12.80 0.83 -11.22
N ASP A 19 -13.40 1.23 -12.33
CA ASP A 19 -12.83 0.96 -13.65
C ASP A 19 -11.48 1.65 -13.82
N GLU A 20 -11.34 2.87 -13.32
CA GLU A 20 -10.05 3.57 -13.34
C GLU A 20 -8.99 2.81 -12.55
N VAL A 21 -9.38 2.23 -11.40
CA VAL A 21 -8.48 1.43 -10.57
C VAL A 21 -8.03 0.18 -11.33
N LEU A 22 -8.96 -0.54 -11.91
CA LEU A 22 -8.64 -1.77 -12.64
C LEU A 22 -7.79 -1.51 -13.87
N ASP A 23 -8.02 -0.40 -14.56
CA ASP A 23 -7.20 0.01 -15.69
C ASP A 23 -5.76 0.28 -15.27
N ASP A 24 -5.57 0.93 -14.13
CA ASP A 24 -4.24 1.23 -13.63
C ASP A 24 -3.49 -0.05 -13.21
N ILE A 25 -4.19 -0.95 -12.53
CA ILE A 25 -3.63 -2.25 -12.15
C ILE A 25 -3.18 -3.01 -13.39
N LYS A 26 -3.98 -2.99 -14.43
CA LYS A 26 -3.65 -3.64 -15.70
C LYS A 26 -2.41 -3.02 -16.35
N LYS A 27 -2.31 -1.69 -16.35
CA LYS A 27 -1.14 -0.98 -16.90
C LYS A 27 0.14 -1.31 -16.14
N LEU A 28 0.04 -1.51 -14.84
CA LEU A 28 1.18 -1.85 -14.00
C LEU A 28 1.51 -3.34 -14.02
N ASP A 29 0.73 -4.14 -14.75
CA ASP A 29 0.89 -5.58 -14.84
C ASP A 29 0.83 -6.25 -13.45
N LEU A 30 -0.15 -5.81 -12.65
CA LEU A 30 -0.40 -6.33 -11.33
C LEU A 30 -1.70 -7.13 -11.31
N TRP A 31 -1.90 -7.89 -10.23
CA TRP A 31 -3.12 -8.68 -10.02
C TRP A 31 -3.99 -8.01 -8.96
N PRO A 32 -5.29 -7.80 -9.25
CA PRO A 32 -6.16 -7.17 -8.27
C PRO A 32 -6.59 -8.13 -7.16
N THR A 33 -6.59 -7.62 -5.93
CA THR A 33 -7.16 -8.29 -4.77
C THR A 33 -7.98 -7.27 -4.01
N VAL A 34 -8.77 -7.72 -3.05
CA VAL A 34 -9.53 -6.82 -2.18
C VAL A 34 -9.04 -7.02 -0.75
N TYR A 35 -8.80 -5.92 -0.07
CA TYR A 35 -8.40 -5.95 1.32
C TYR A 35 -9.35 -5.07 2.14
N VAL A 36 -9.93 -5.65 3.18
CA VAL A 36 -10.82 -4.95 4.09
C VAL A 36 -10.14 -4.90 5.45
N SER A 37 -9.95 -3.69 5.96
CA SER A 37 -9.43 -3.47 7.30
C SER A 37 -10.56 -2.98 8.19
N GLU A 38 -10.87 -3.74 9.23
CA GLU A 38 -11.79 -3.30 10.28
C GLU A 38 -11.01 -2.43 11.27
N ARG A 39 -11.61 -2.15 12.43
CA ARG A 39 -10.91 -1.37 13.46
C ARG A 39 -9.59 -2.03 13.83
N MET A 40 -8.52 -1.26 13.78
CA MET A 40 -7.19 -1.74 14.14
C MET A 40 -6.32 -0.59 14.62
N ASP A 41 -5.34 -0.93 15.45
CA ASP A 41 -4.35 0.03 15.89
C ASP A 41 -3.31 0.27 14.80
N GLU A 42 -2.57 1.37 14.95
CA GLU A 42 -1.45 1.68 14.09
C GLU A 42 -0.41 0.55 14.14
N LEU A 43 0.07 0.15 12.97
CA LEU A 43 1.09 -0.89 12.86
C LEU A 43 2.49 -0.28 13.00
N PRO A 44 3.46 -1.05 13.50
CA PRO A 44 4.85 -0.57 13.52
C PRO A 44 5.43 -0.48 12.11
N PRO A 45 6.48 0.31 11.91
CA PRO A 45 7.14 0.38 10.61
C PRO A 45 7.64 -0.98 10.13
N HIS A 46 7.43 -1.25 8.85
CA HIS A 46 7.77 -2.54 8.22
C HIS A 46 7.97 -2.35 6.72
N TRP A 47 8.31 -3.43 6.03
CA TRP A 47 8.42 -3.46 4.59
C TRP A 47 7.97 -4.82 4.04
N HIS A 48 7.65 -4.84 2.76
CA HIS A 48 7.23 -6.07 2.06
C HIS A 48 8.23 -6.40 0.96
N ALA A 49 8.37 -7.69 0.66
CA ALA A 49 9.32 -8.17 -0.34
C ALA A 49 8.85 -7.94 -1.79
N VAL A 50 7.60 -7.60 -1.99
CA VAL A 50 7.01 -7.41 -3.32
C VAL A 50 6.33 -6.05 -3.41
N ASP A 51 6.16 -5.55 -4.64
CA ASP A 51 5.42 -4.31 -4.89
C ASP A 51 3.97 -4.47 -4.48
N ASN A 52 3.43 -3.39 -3.90
CA ASN A 52 2.08 -3.35 -3.38
C ASN A 52 1.47 -2.01 -3.78
N CYS A 53 0.33 -2.04 -4.43
CA CYS A 53 -0.33 -0.82 -4.88
C CYS A 53 -1.76 -0.82 -4.38
N GLY A 54 -2.06 0.01 -3.40
CA GLY A 54 -3.37 0.10 -2.80
C GLY A 54 -4.19 1.24 -3.38
N TYR A 55 -5.49 1.01 -3.55
CA TYR A 55 -6.43 2.02 -3.99
C TYR A 55 -7.55 2.07 -2.98
N VAL A 56 -7.70 3.21 -2.32
CA VAL A 56 -8.70 3.35 -1.26
C VAL A 56 -10.08 3.48 -1.90
N MET A 57 -10.95 2.51 -1.62
CA MET A 57 -12.31 2.48 -2.15
C MET A 57 -13.33 3.04 -1.16
N GLU A 58 -13.13 2.82 0.14
CA GLU A 58 -13.98 3.32 1.20
C GLU A 58 -13.15 3.63 2.43
N GLY A 59 -13.58 4.63 3.20
CA GLY A 59 -13.00 4.95 4.50
C GLY A 59 -11.89 5.98 4.45
N SER A 60 -11.34 6.26 5.61
CA SER A 60 -10.23 7.18 5.75
C SER A 60 -9.31 6.73 6.87
N SER A 61 -8.02 7.02 6.73
CA SER A 61 -7.00 6.73 7.72
C SER A 61 -5.77 7.58 7.36
N TYR A 62 -4.59 7.04 7.58
CA TYR A 62 -3.33 7.65 7.18
C TYR A 62 -2.28 6.54 7.04
N VAL A 63 -1.20 6.85 6.36
CA VAL A 63 0.00 6.01 6.35
C VAL A 63 1.15 6.85 6.87
N ILE A 64 2.19 6.17 7.34
CA ILE A 64 3.38 6.82 7.87
C ILE A 64 4.54 6.46 6.95
N ASP A 65 5.23 7.47 6.45
CA ASP A 65 6.35 7.25 5.54
C ASP A 65 7.65 6.91 6.29
N GLU A 66 8.73 6.73 5.55
CA GLU A 66 10.04 6.37 6.13
C GLU A 66 10.61 7.44 7.07
N ASN A 67 10.12 8.67 6.96
CA ASN A 67 10.54 9.79 7.79
C ASN A 67 9.64 10.02 9.00
N GLY A 68 8.64 9.15 9.19
CA GLY A 68 7.69 9.28 10.29
C GLY A 68 6.57 10.28 10.03
N GLU A 69 6.44 10.77 8.81
CA GLU A 69 5.36 11.71 8.46
C GLU A 69 4.06 10.97 8.22
N HIS A 70 2.98 11.50 8.78
CA HIS A 70 1.63 10.98 8.59
C HIS A 70 1.03 11.58 7.33
N ILE A 71 0.64 10.73 6.40
CA ILE A 71 0.03 11.16 5.14
C ILE A 71 -1.42 10.67 5.13
N PRO A 72 -2.40 11.59 5.07
CA PRO A 72 -3.80 11.18 5.13
C PRO A 72 -4.21 10.37 3.90
N LEU A 73 -5.11 9.42 4.12
CA LEU A 73 -5.68 8.57 3.08
C LEU A 73 -7.20 8.65 3.14
N GLN A 74 -7.82 8.73 1.98
CA GLN A 74 -9.27 8.68 1.88
C GLN A 74 -9.67 8.05 0.55
N ALA A 75 -10.96 7.74 0.42
CA ALA A 75 -11.47 7.16 -0.82
C ALA A 75 -11.06 8.02 -2.02
N GLY A 76 -10.54 7.37 -3.05
CA GLY A 76 -10.01 8.02 -4.24
C GLY A 76 -8.50 8.10 -4.31
N ASP A 77 -7.79 7.81 -3.21
CA ASP A 77 -6.34 7.90 -3.16
C ASP A 77 -5.68 6.60 -3.63
N LYS A 78 -4.50 6.74 -4.20
CA LYS A 78 -3.64 5.63 -4.60
C LYS A 78 -2.41 5.60 -3.71
N LEU A 79 -2.07 4.42 -3.20
CA LEU A 79 -0.93 4.20 -2.32
C LEU A 79 0.06 3.25 -3.02
N GLN A 80 1.22 3.76 -3.39
CA GLN A 80 2.28 2.97 -4.02
C GLN A 80 3.31 2.59 -2.99
N ILE A 81 3.50 1.29 -2.78
CA ILE A 81 4.49 0.76 -1.84
C ILE A 81 5.43 -0.17 -2.61
N PRO A 82 6.52 0.36 -3.18
CA PRO A 82 7.50 -0.49 -3.85
C PRO A 82 8.13 -1.49 -2.86
N ALA A 83 8.62 -2.61 -3.40
CA ALA A 83 9.30 -3.61 -2.60
C ALA A 83 10.42 -2.97 -1.77
N GLY A 84 10.48 -3.28 -0.50
CA GLY A 84 11.48 -2.76 0.42
C GLY A 84 11.17 -1.39 1.02
N ALA A 85 10.14 -0.69 0.56
CA ALA A 85 9.81 0.64 1.07
C ALA A 85 9.31 0.57 2.51
N ILE A 86 9.95 1.30 3.40
CA ILE A 86 9.58 1.34 4.82
C ILE A 86 8.34 2.22 4.99
N HIS A 87 7.34 1.69 5.65
CA HIS A 87 6.09 2.40 5.90
C HIS A 87 5.36 1.78 7.09
N ALA A 88 4.30 2.44 7.53
CA ALA A 88 3.39 1.89 8.52
C ALA A 88 1.97 2.29 8.17
N GLU A 89 1.03 1.38 8.36
CA GLU A 89 -0.37 1.68 8.22
C GLU A 89 -0.88 2.34 9.51
N GLY A 90 -1.69 3.36 9.34
CA GLY A 90 -2.26 4.09 10.44
C GLY A 90 -3.42 3.38 11.10
N LYS A 91 -3.91 3.99 12.16
CA LYS A 91 -5.06 3.48 12.91
C LYS A 91 -6.32 3.54 12.05
N VAL A 92 -7.10 2.46 12.06
CA VAL A 92 -8.41 2.42 11.42
C VAL A 92 -9.47 2.46 12.51
N THR A 93 -10.29 3.50 12.50
CA THR A 93 -11.33 3.70 13.54
C THR A 93 -12.63 3.01 13.20
N GLU A 94 -12.95 2.88 11.92
CA GLU A 94 -14.17 2.21 11.48
C GLU A 94 -13.83 1.10 10.50
N ARG A 95 -13.69 1.44 9.23
CA ARG A 95 -13.45 0.44 8.19
C ARG A 95 -12.77 1.09 6.99
N MET A 96 -11.82 0.37 6.42
CA MET A 96 -11.16 0.75 5.16
C MET A 96 -11.33 -0.39 4.17
N VAL A 97 -11.66 -0.05 2.93
CA VAL A 97 -11.70 -1.04 1.85
C VAL A 97 -10.72 -0.58 0.77
N TYR A 98 -9.84 -1.49 0.39
CA TYR A 98 -8.86 -1.27 -0.67
C TYR A 98 -9.04 -2.28 -1.77
N ILE A 99 -8.75 -1.87 -3.01
CA ILE A 99 -8.33 -2.81 -4.04
C ILE A 99 -6.81 -2.74 -4.01
N VAL A 100 -6.16 -3.89 -3.98
CA VAL A 100 -4.70 -3.96 -3.90
C VAL A 100 -4.17 -4.72 -5.09
N GLY A 101 -3.30 -4.08 -5.86
CA GLY A 101 -2.58 -4.73 -6.95
C GLY A 101 -1.29 -5.34 -6.42
N ILE A 102 -1.06 -6.61 -6.72
CA ILE A 102 0.15 -7.34 -6.31
C ILE A 102 0.82 -7.94 -7.54
N SER A 103 2.14 -8.20 -7.45
CA SER A 103 2.91 -8.68 -8.61
C SER A 103 2.44 -10.04 -9.10
N LYS A 104 2.11 -10.94 -8.18
CA LYS A 104 1.65 -12.31 -8.52
C LYS A 104 0.73 -12.82 -7.43
N PRO A 105 -0.27 -13.65 -7.79
CA PRO A 105 -1.19 -14.20 -6.79
C PRO A 105 -0.49 -15.01 -5.69
N GLU A 106 0.57 -15.76 -6.02
CA GLU A 106 1.31 -16.56 -5.05
C GLU A 106 2.09 -15.71 -4.05
N ASN A 107 2.24 -14.41 -4.32
CA ASN A 107 2.92 -13.48 -3.41
C ASN A 107 1.95 -12.77 -2.47
N LEU A 108 0.71 -13.22 -2.40
CA LEU A 108 -0.32 -12.53 -1.62
C LEU A 108 0.05 -12.34 -0.16
N PHE A 109 0.57 -13.37 0.49
CA PHE A 109 0.98 -13.25 1.89
C PHE A 109 2.13 -12.27 2.05
N ASP A 110 3.11 -12.33 1.17
CA ASP A 110 4.27 -11.42 1.20
C ASP A 110 3.85 -9.97 0.95
N ALA A 111 2.79 -9.76 0.17
CA ALA A 111 2.29 -8.42 -0.13
C ALA A 111 1.47 -7.83 1.02
N LEU A 112 0.77 -8.68 1.79
CA LEU A 112 -0.17 -8.20 2.81
C LEU A 112 0.36 -8.30 4.23
N LEU A 113 1.41 -9.08 4.47
CA LEU A 113 1.97 -9.26 5.80
C LEU A 113 3.32 -8.54 5.93
N PRO A 114 3.57 -7.88 7.07
CA PRO A 114 4.90 -7.35 7.35
C PRO A 114 5.91 -8.49 7.47
N LEU A 115 7.08 -8.34 6.87
CA LEU A 115 8.08 -9.39 6.84
C LEU A 115 9.25 -9.14 7.79
N GLU A 116 9.86 -7.97 7.70
CA GLU A 116 11.12 -7.71 8.38
C GLU A 116 11.13 -6.34 9.03
N SER A 117 12.05 -6.16 9.97
CA SER A 117 12.25 -4.85 10.60
C SER A 117 12.84 -3.85 9.58
N PRO A 118 12.66 -2.54 9.82
CA PRO A 118 13.16 -1.53 8.89
C PRO A 118 14.65 -1.62 8.60
N GLU A 119 15.47 -2.04 9.58
CA GLU A 119 16.91 -2.12 9.42
C GLU A 119 17.35 -3.10 8.35
N THR A 120 16.51 -4.10 8.03
CA THR A 120 16.84 -5.13 7.05
C THR A 120 16.32 -4.82 5.67
N SER A 121 15.61 -3.70 5.48
CA SER A 121 15.10 -3.31 4.18
C SER A 121 16.26 -3.04 3.19
N PRO A 122 16.21 -3.61 1.96
CA PRO A 122 17.22 -3.30 0.95
C PRO A 122 17.28 -1.83 0.55
N LEU A 123 16.18 -1.08 0.75
CA LEU A 123 16.15 0.34 0.45
C LEU A 123 16.75 1.18 1.59
N ASN A 124 16.94 0.61 2.77
CA ASN A 124 17.54 1.28 3.92
C ASN A 124 19.03 0.97 4.04
N ALA A 125 19.57 0.12 3.18
CA ALA A 125 20.99 -0.18 3.15
C ALA A 125 21.71 1.01 2.50
N SER A 126 22.66 1.57 3.20
CA SER A 126 23.45 2.69 2.67
C SER A 126 24.82 2.25 2.24
#